data_b41cf0575ccb772bdb7ec5e94f720201
#
_entry.id   b41cf0575ccb772bdb7ec5e94f720201
#
_cell.length_a   1.000
_cell.length_b   1.000
_cell.length_c   1.000
_cell.angle_alpha   90.00
_cell.angle_beta   90.00
_cell.angle_gamma   90.00
#
_symmetry.space_group_name_H-M   'P 1'
#
loop_
_entity.id
_entity.type
_entity.pdbx_description
1 polymer ?
#
loop_
_entity_poly.entity_id
_entity_poly.type
_entity_poly.pdbx_seq_one_letter_code
_entity_poly.pdbx_strand_id
1 'polypeptide(L)'
;MIMSRVFRTRSFNRSTRRSSLTDRALCRAAVEMRQGLIDADIGGGLLKKRVALPGRGKRGSARVIVATKVGRYWFFFFCYEKNARATISSAERDALQLYASEFLRMSPEQLDRAVICGELQEICHDKDG
;
A
#
# COMPACT_ATOMS: atom_id res chain seq x y z
N MET A 1 14.33 -8.57 -16.36
CA MET A 1 13.33 -7.57 -15.92
C MET A 1 12.68 -8.04 -14.64
N ILE A 2 12.63 -7.17 -13.66
CA ILE A 2 12.02 -7.51 -12.36
C ILE A 2 10.54 -7.20 -12.40
N MET A 3 9.72 -8.21 -12.19
CA MET A 3 8.28 -8.03 -12.11
C MET A 3 7.90 -7.78 -10.67
N SER A 4 7.10 -6.74 -10.46
CA SER A 4 6.58 -6.39 -9.15
C SER A 4 5.17 -6.91 -8.99
N ARG A 5 4.83 -7.29 -7.78
CA ARG A 5 3.44 -7.64 -7.44
C ARG A 5 2.94 -6.65 -6.41
N VAL A 6 1.73 -6.19 -6.61
CA VAL A 6 1.12 -5.15 -5.76
C VAL A 6 -0.20 -5.66 -5.23
N PHE A 7 -0.40 -5.51 -3.93
CA PHE A 7 -1.57 -6.07 -3.25
C PHE A 7 -2.24 -5.02 -2.39
N ARG A 8 -3.56 -5.12 -2.28
CA ARG A 8 -4.36 -4.40 -1.30
C ARG A 8 -4.76 -5.41 -0.22
N THR A 9 -4.57 -5.04 1.03
CA THR A 9 -4.98 -5.87 2.15
C THR A 9 -6.42 -5.54 2.54
N ARG A 10 -7.02 -6.36 3.39
CA ARG A 10 -8.37 -6.12 3.89
C ARG A 10 -8.44 -4.81 4.69
N SER A 11 -7.41 -4.55 5.49
CA SER A 11 -7.39 -3.30 6.27
C SER A 11 -7.33 -2.08 5.35
N PHE A 12 -6.57 -2.18 4.26
CA PHE A 12 -6.52 -1.09 3.28
C PHE A 12 -7.89 -0.88 2.64
N ASN A 13 -8.55 -1.96 2.24
CA ASN A 13 -9.85 -1.86 1.62
C ASN A 13 -10.89 -1.26 2.57
N ARG A 14 -10.82 -1.57 3.86
CA ARG A 14 -11.69 -0.94 4.85
C ARG A 14 -11.41 0.56 4.97
N SER A 15 -10.13 0.93 5.01
CA SER A 15 -9.75 2.34 5.17
C SER A 15 -10.05 3.18 3.92
N THR A 16 -10.17 2.55 2.75
CA THR A 16 -10.44 3.26 1.50
C THR A 16 -11.88 3.14 1.02
N ARG A 17 -12.77 2.59 1.83
CA ARG A 17 -14.13 2.30 1.40
C ARG A 17 -14.87 3.51 0.84
N ARG A 18 -14.61 4.70 1.39
CA ARG A 18 -15.24 5.94 0.94
C ARG A 18 -14.27 6.85 0.19
N SER A 19 -13.10 6.33 -0.16
CA SER A 19 -12.09 7.09 -0.84
C SER A 19 -12.27 6.99 -2.35
N SER A 20 -11.81 8.02 -3.05
CA SER A 20 -11.78 8.02 -4.51
C SER A 20 -10.47 7.44 -5.06
N LEU A 21 -9.65 6.83 -4.21
CA LEU A 21 -8.41 6.20 -4.67
C LEU A 21 -8.71 5.06 -5.64
N THR A 22 -7.98 5.08 -6.76
CA THR A 22 -8.14 4.05 -7.78
C THR A 22 -6.93 3.12 -7.76
N ASP A 23 -7.10 1.92 -8.30
CA ASP A 23 -5.98 0.99 -8.45
C ASP A 23 -4.89 1.60 -9.31
N ARG A 24 -5.27 2.38 -10.32
CA ARG A 24 -4.30 3.04 -11.19
C ARG A 24 -3.40 3.98 -10.41
N ALA A 25 -3.97 4.76 -9.48
CA ALA A 25 -3.18 5.66 -8.65
C ALA A 25 -2.23 4.88 -7.74
N LEU A 26 -2.69 3.75 -7.21
CA LEU A 26 -1.86 2.90 -6.36
C LEU A 26 -0.73 2.26 -7.17
N CYS A 27 -1.00 1.84 -8.38
CA CYS A 27 0.02 1.26 -9.25
C CYS A 27 1.09 2.28 -9.59
N ARG A 28 0.67 3.52 -9.85
CA ARG A 28 1.62 4.60 -10.09
C ARG A 28 2.46 4.87 -8.84
N ALA A 29 1.84 4.84 -7.67
CA ALA A 29 2.56 5.03 -6.41
C ALA A 29 3.63 3.96 -6.22
N ALA A 30 3.33 2.71 -6.56
CA ALA A 30 4.30 1.62 -6.46
C ALA A 30 5.49 1.85 -7.38
N VAL A 31 5.25 2.31 -8.61
CA VAL A 31 6.33 2.64 -9.54
C VAL A 31 7.20 3.75 -8.95
N GLU A 32 6.59 4.80 -8.41
CA GLU A 32 7.32 5.91 -7.81
C GLU A 32 8.16 5.46 -6.63
N MET A 33 7.60 4.60 -5.78
CA MET A 33 8.34 4.09 -4.62
C MET A 33 9.53 3.24 -5.02
N ARG A 34 9.42 2.49 -6.11
CA ARG A 34 10.56 1.74 -6.63
C ARG A 34 11.68 2.67 -7.09
N GLN A 35 11.33 3.88 -7.47
CA GLN A 35 12.29 4.90 -7.89
C GLN A 35 12.83 5.71 -6.69
N GLY A 36 12.40 5.39 -5.49
CA GLY A 36 12.87 6.07 -4.29
C GLY A 36 12.00 7.24 -3.85
N LEU A 37 10.87 7.46 -4.50
CA LEU A 37 9.97 8.57 -4.15
C LEU A 37 9.05 8.14 -3.02
N ILE A 38 9.54 8.31 -1.81
CA ILE A 38 8.89 7.89 -0.58
C ILE A 38 8.86 9.09 0.36
N ASP A 39 7.73 9.30 1.05
CA ASP A 39 7.62 10.42 1.99
C ASP A 39 8.36 10.14 3.30
N ALA A 40 8.25 8.93 3.81
CA ALA A 40 8.92 8.56 5.06
C ALA A 40 9.04 7.06 5.19
N ASP A 41 10.11 6.62 5.82
CA ASP A 41 10.28 5.24 6.27
C ASP A 41 9.94 5.23 7.75
N ILE A 42 8.89 4.52 8.12
CA ILE A 42 8.42 4.53 9.51
C ILE A 42 8.82 3.28 10.28
N GLY A 43 9.73 2.48 9.70
CA GLY A 43 10.30 1.31 10.38
C GLY A 43 9.49 0.04 10.18
N GLY A 44 10.12 -1.09 10.46
CA GLY A 44 9.46 -2.39 10.37
C GLY A 44 9.02 -2.77 8.96
N GLY A 45 9.66 -2.21 7.94
CA GLY A 45 9.29 -2.46 6.56
C GLY A 45 8.16 -1.58 6.06
N LEU A 46 7.67 -0.64 6.89
CA LEU A 46 6.56 0.24 6.50
C LEU A 46 7.07 1.55 5.95
N LEU A 47 6.42 2.00 4.88
CA LEU A 47 6.71 3.26 4.21
C LEU A 47 5.44 4.10 4.15
N LYS A 48 5.62 5.41 4.16
CA LYS A 48 4.51 6.35 3.97
C LYS A 48 4.66 7.03 2.63
N LYS A 49 3.57 7.07 1.86
CA LYS A 49 3.57 7.62 0.51
C LYS A 49 2.34 8.50 0.32
N ARG A 50 2.56 9.69 -0.25
CA ARG A 50 1.48 10.56 -0.65
C ARG A 50 0.93 10.13 -2.01
N VAL A 51 -0.38 10.05 -2.12
CA VAL A 51 -1.04 9.70 -3.37
C VAL A 51 -2.11 10.75 -3.65
N ALA A 52 -2.07 11.34 -4.84
CA ALA A 52 -3.06 12.34 -5.23
C ALA A 52 -4.42 11.67 -5.44
N LEU A 53 -5.48 12.35 -4.97
CA LEU A 53 -6.85 11.90 -5.19
C LEU A 53 -7.38 12.50 -6.48
N PRO A 54 -8.08 11.73 -7.31
CA PRO A 54 -8.61 12.25 -8.57
C PRO A 54 -9.54 13.44 -8.34
N GLY A 55 -9.36 14.47 -9.16
CA GLY A 55 -10.26 15.62 -9.16
C GLY A 55 -10.12 16.59 -8.01
N ARG A 56 -9.18 16.38 -7.09
CA ARG A 56 -9.04 17.24 -5.92
C ARG A 56 -7.84 18.17 -5.96
N GLY A 57 -7.00 18.07 -6.99
CA GLY A 57 -5.82 18.90 -7.10
C GLY A 57 -4.85 18.67 -5.96
N LYS A 58 -4.07 19.72 -5.63
CA LYS A 58 -3.01 19.59 -4.64
C LYS A 58 -3.49 19.36 -3.21
N ARG A 59 -4.72 19.78 -2.92
CA ARG A 59 -5.27 19.66 -1.56
C ARG A 59 -5.85 18.29 -1.26
N GLY A 60 -6.12 17.51 -2.29
CA GLY A 60 -6.78 16.23 -2.14
C GLY A 60 -5.83 15.08 -2.22
N SER A 61 -4.84 15.02 -1.34
CA SER A 61 -3.94 13.88 -1.31
C SER A 61 -4.26 13.00 -0.11
N ALA A 62 -4.07 11.70 -0.33
CA ALA A 62 -4.15 10.72 0.74
C ALA A 62 -2.74 10.30 1.14
N ARG A 63 -2.62 9.81 2.34
CA ARG A 63 -1.40 9.15 2.81
C ARG A 63 -1.68 7.67 2.87
N VAL A 64 -0.81 6.87 2.25
CA VAL A 64 -0.94 5.42 2.31
C VAL A 64 0.24 4.83 3.05
N ILE A 65 -0.02 3.81 3.85
CA ILE A 65 1.00 3.05 4.54
C ILE A 65 1.19 1.76 3.78
N VAL A 66 2.43 1.50 3.38
CA VAL A 66 2.79 0.43 2.46
C VAL A 66 3.95 -0.34 3.04
N ALA A 67 3.98 -1.66 2.85
CA ALA A 67 5.17 -2.45 3.14
C ALA A 67 5.73 -3.00 1.84
N THR A 68 7.04 -3.18 1.80
CA THR A 68 7.67 -3.78 0.62
C THR A 68 8.67 -4.85 1.03
N LYS A 69 8.74 -5.88 0.21
CA LYS A 69 9.73 -6.94 0.34
C LYS A 69 10.69 -6.82 -0.84
N VAL A 70 11.90 -6.39 -0.54
CA VAL A 70 13.02 -6.20 -1.48
C VAL A 70 12.63 -5.40 -2.74
N GLY A 71 11.68 -4.49 -2.62
CA GLY A 71 11.25 -3.66 -3.73
C GLY A 71 10.47 -4.39 -4.82
N ARG A 72 10.07 -5.65 -4.59
CA ARG A 72 9.35 -6.47 -5.57
C ARG A 72 7.91 -6.72 -5.20
N TYR A 73 7.63 -6.84 -3.91
CA TYR A 73 6.27 -7.08 -3.41
C TYR A 73 5.85 -5.84 -2.63
N TRP A 74 4.67 -5.33 -2.93
CA TRP A 74 4.15 -4.09 -2.35
C TRP A 74 2.78 -4.38 -1.77
N PHE A 75 2.60 -4.06 -0.48
CA PHE A 75 1.36 -4.31 0.24
C PHE A 75 0.83 -3.00 0.79
N PHE A 76 -0.36 -2.60 0.36
CA PHE A 76 -1.03 -1.41 0.89
C PHE A 76 -1.85 -1.82 2.10
N PHE A 77 -1.59 -1.18 3.24
CA PHE A 77 -2.18 -1.57 4.51
C PHE A 77 -3.19 -0.59 5.05
N PHE A 78 -2.98 0.70 4.87
CA PHE A 78 -3.82 1.71 5.48
C PHE A 78 -3.77 2.99 4.68
N CYS A 79 -4.89 3.75 4.72
CA CYS A 79 -5.00 5.01 4.01
C CYS A 79 -5.71 6.00 4.90
N TYR A 80 -5.23 7.24 4.91
CA TYR A 80 -5.90 8.33 5.59
C TYR A 80 -5.69 9.63 4.83
N GLU A 81 -6.63 10.57 4.98
CA GLU A 81 -6.47 11.88 4.39
C GLU A 81 -5.89 12.82 5.44
N LYS A 82 -4.98 13.68 5.01
CA LYS A 82 -4.26 14.57 5.90
C LYS A 82 -5.19 15.52 6.65
N ASN A 83 -6.27 15.95 6.00
CA ASN A 83 -7.24 16.84 6.64
C ASN A 83 -8.06 16.16 7.72
N ALA A 84 -8.13 14.83 7.70
CA ALA A 84 -8.82 14.08 8.75
C ALA A 84 -7.90 13.78 9.94
N ARG A 85 -6.63 13.56 9.66
CA ARG A 85 -5.63 13.30 10.70
C ARG A 85 -4.24 13.54 10.14
N ALA A 86 -3.31 13.95 11.00
CA ALA A 86 -1.96 14.30 10.56
C ALA A 86 -1.07 13.07 10.33
N THR A 87 -1.26 12.04 11.14
CA THR A 87 -0.42 10.84 11.05
C THR A 87 -1.09 9.68 11.79
N ILE A 88 -0.46 8.52 11.73
CA ILE A 88 -0.92 7.37 12.52
C ILE A 88 -0.28 7.42 13.91
N SER A 89 -0.95 6.82 14.87
CA SER A 89 -0.43 6.73 16.24
C SER A 89 0.66 5.66 16.30
N SER A 90 1.45 5.68 17.39
CA SER A 90 2.46 4.64 17.57
C SER A 90 1.84 3.27 17.75
N ALA A 91 0.67 3.21 18.42
CA ALA A 91 -0.03 1.93 18.56
C ALA A 91 -0.49 1.39 17.20
N GLU A 92 -1.01 2.27 16.35
CA GLU A 92 -1.38 1.87 15.00
C GLU A 92 -0.18 1.40 14.19
N ARG A 93 0.94 2.14 14.30
CA ARG A 93 2.16 1.75 13.62
C ARG A 93 2.62 0.36 14.06
N ASP A 94 2.63 0.11 15.36
CA ASP A 94 3.06 -1.18 15.89
C ASP A 94 2.17 -2.30 15.40
N ALA A 95 0.85 -2.09 15.38
CA ALA A 95 -0.09 -3.07 14.88
C ALA A 95 0.11 -3.32 13.39
N LEU A 96 0.35 -2.28 12.61
CA LEU A 96 0.59 -2.44 11.18
C LEU A 96 1.91 -3.15 10.91
N GLN A 97 2.95 -2.88 11.70
CA GLN A 97 4.22 -3.57 11.56
C GLN A 97 4.06 -5.08 11.80
N LEU A 98 3.30 -5.42 12.83
CA LEU A 98 3.05 -6.82 13.14
C LEU A 98 2.26 -7.50 12.02
N TYR A 99 1.23 -6.84 11.52
CA TYR A 99 0.41 -7.35 10.42
C TYR A 99 1.26 -7.51 9.15
N ALA A 100 2.07 -6.49 8.85
CA ALA A 100 2.92 -6.52 7.66
C ALA A 100 3.92 -7.68 7.71
N SER A 101 4.44 -7.99 8.89
CA SER A 101 5.43 -9.06 9.01
C SER A 101 4.89 -10.40 8.53
N GLU A 102 3.58 -10.63 8.66
CA GLU A 102 2.99 -11.88 8.18
C GLU A 102 3.08 -12.00 6.66
N PHE A 103 2.78 -10.92 5.95
CA PHE A 103 2.84 -10.95 4.49
C PHE A 103 4.27 -10.92 3.96
N LEU A 104 5.16 -10.21 4.65
CA LEU A 104 6.55 -10.11 4.21
C LEU A 104 7.28 -11.44 4.30
N ARG A 105 6.76 -12.38 5.06
CA ARG A 105 7.36 -13.73 5.19
C ARG A 105 6.74 -14.75 4.25
N MET A 106 5.67 -14.38 3.53
CA MET A 106 4.98 -15.32 2.66
C MET A 106 5.79 -15.66 1.42
N SER A 107 5.74 -16.92 1.04
CA SER A 107 6.26 -17.36 -0.26
C SER A 107 5.32 -16.93 -1.38
N PRO A 108 5.77 -16.94 -2.65
CA PRO A 108 4.86 -16.66 -3.75
C PRO A 108 3.61 -17.53 -3.74
N GLU A 109 3.74 -18.80 -3.39
CA GLU A 109 2.60 -19.71 -3.32
C GLU A 109 1.63 -19.33 -2.23
N GLN A 110 2.14 -18.88 -1.07
CA GLN A 110 1.29 -18.41 0.02
C GLN A 110 0.56 -17.13 -0.36
N LEU A 111 1.23 -16.25 -1.10
CA LEU A 111 0.59 -15.02 -1.60
C LEU A 111 -0.54 -15.36 -2.57
N ASP A 112 -0.30 -16.32 -3.47
CA ASP A 112 -1.34 -16.76 -4.39
C ASP A 112 -2.57 -17.29 -3.66
N ARG A 113 -2.35 -18.06 -2.61
CA ARG A 113 -3.45 -18.57 -1.79
C ARG A 113 -4.18 -17.46 -1.06
N ALA A 114 -3.45 -16.47 -0.56
CA ALA A 114 -4.06 -15.33 0.11
C ALA A 114 -4.97 -14.56 -0.84
N VAL A 115 -4.58 -14.44 -2.11
CA VAL A 115 -5.43 -13.81 -3.12
C VAL A 115 -6.70 -14.64 -3.35
N ILE A 116 -6.55 -15.96 -3.49
CA ILE A 116 -7.71 -16.83 -3.71
C ILE A 116 -8.66 -16.77 -2.53
N CYS A 117 -8.14 -16.71 -1.30
CA CYS A 117 -8.96 -16.67 -0.09
C CYS A 117 -9.53 -15.27 0.20
N GLY A 118 -9.15 -14.27 -0.56
CA GLY A 118 -9.64 -12.91 -0.36
C GLY A 118 -8.94 -12.12 0.73
N GLU A 119 -7.85 -12.64 1.27
CA GLU A 119 -7.04 -11.88 2.23
C GLU A 119 -6.27 -10.75 1.55
N LEU A 120 -5.88 -10.98 0.31
CA LEU A 120 -5.21 -10.00 -0.53
C LEU A 120 -5.97 -9.83 -1.83
N GLN A 121 -5.94 -8.63 -2.35
CA GLN A 121 -6.43 -8.34 -3.69
C GLN A 121 -5.24 -7.88 -4.51
N GLU A 122 -4.89 -8.63 -5.53
CA GLU A 122 -3.76 -8.27 -6.38
C GLU A 122 -4.20 -7.26 -7.43
N ILE A 123 -3.39 -6.20 -7.60
CA ILE A 123 -3.63 -5.15 -8.59
C ILE A 123 -2.35 -4.95 -9.41
N CYS A 124 -2.40 -4.06 -10.40
CA CYS A 124 -1.23 -3.71 -11.23
C CYS A 124 -0.75 -4.89 -12.08
N HIS A 125 -1.64 -5.44 -12.87
CA HIS A 125 -1.28 -6.52 -13.77
C HIS A 125 -0.36 -6.02 -14.87
N ASP A 126 0.64 -6.83 -15.22
CA ASP A 126 1.70 -6.42 -16.13
C ASP A 126 1.22 -5.95 -17.49
N LYS A 127 0.20 -6.57 -18.02
CA LYS A 127 -0.33 -6.18 -19.33
C LYS A 127 -0.87 -4.77 -19.35
N ASP A 128 -1.08 -4.18 -18.20
CA ASP A 128 -1.60 -2.82 -18.08
C ASP A 128 -0.50 -1.79 -17.95
N GLY A 129 0.72 -2.25 -17.77
CA GLY A 129 1.83 -1.36 -17.49
C GLY A 129 2.61 -0.95 -18.68
#